data_8f396db42d1fdb6a4a6b03fab31ac233
#
_entry.id   8f396db42d1fdb6a4a6b03fab31ac233
#
_cell.length_a   1.000
_cell.length_b   1.000
_cell.length_c   1.000
_cell.angle_alpha   90.00
_cell.angle_beta   90.00
_cell.angle_gamma   90.00
#
_symmetry.space_group_name_H-M   'P 1'
#
loop_
_entity.id
_entity.type
_entity.pdbx_description
1 polymer ?
#
loop_
_entity_poly.entity_id
_entity_poly.type
_entity_poly.pdbx_seq_one_letter_code
_entity_poly.pdbx_strand_id
1 'polypeptide(L)'
;AVANGDAANAIATAINAAINAALDLPVTSAVATNVVTLTCRWKGLTGNDITMLDSFRGAAGGESLPTGVALAYSGSGLLTAGTTNPTLTGAPIAALGDDPYDFLIHAFSDSASLDALQTEFGDASGRWSWNRQVYGHCYTALRGSLVTLSTAGGLRNDPHHTIAAVDIDCPHPAYEYAAAYGGRNSVFIAADPARPTQTGELTGILV
;
A
#
# COMPACT_ATOMS: atom_id res chain seq x y z
N ALA A 1 13.88 -25.58 5.24
CA ALA A 1 14.40 -25.85 6.57
C ALA A 1 15.90 -25.59 6.56
N VAL A 2 16.44 -25.04 7.65
CA VAL A 2 17.88 -24.82 7.87
C VAL A 2 18.39 -25.97 8.79
N ALA A 3 19.45 -26.62 8.38
CA ALA A 3 20.07 -27.70 9.16
C ALA A 3 21.35 -27.22 9.88
N ASN A 4 21.75 -27.92 10.93
CA ASN A 4 22.99 -27.60 11.60
C ASN A 4 24.19 -27.89 10.67
N GLY A 5 25.04 -26.89 10.48
CA GLY A 5 26.17 -26.94 9.56
C GLY A 5 25.92 -26.39 8.15
N ASP A 6 24.71 -25.93 7.88
CA ASP A 6 24.44 -25.28 6.60
C ASP A 6 25.30 -24.02 6.44
N ALA A 7 25.92 -23.89 5.28
CA ALA A 7 26.66 -22.70 4.91
C ALA A 7 25.71 -21.54 4.57
N ALA A 8 26.13 -20.29 4.75
CA ALA A 8 25.31 -19.10 4.51
C ALA A 8 24.73 -19.04 3.09
N ASN A 9 25.46 -19.49 2.08
CA ASN A 9 24.98 -19.56 0.69
C ASN A 9 23.88 -20.61 0.50
N ALA A 10 23.92 -21.73 1.22
CA ALA A 10 22.87 -22.75 1.17
C ALA A 10 21.58 -22.20 1.80
N ILE A 11 21.70 -21.49 2.93
CA ILE A 11 20.58 -20.80 3.60
C ILE A 11 19.97 -19.74 2.67
N ALA A 12 20.79 -18.90 2.06
CA ALA A 12 20.35 -17.87 1.11
C ALA A 12 19.61 -18.49 -0.09
N THR A 13 20.11 -19.59 -0.63
CA THR A 13 19.46 -20.33 -1.72
C THR A 13 18.09 -20.87 -1.30
N ALA A 14 17.98 -21.42 -0.08
CA ALA A 14 16.72 -21.92 0.44
C ALA A 14 15.70 -20.80 0.67
N ILE A 15 16.13 -19.63 1.17
CA ILE A 15 15.30 -18.43 1.32
C ILE A 15 14.79 -17.97 -0.06
N ASN A 16 15.69 -17.83 -1.04
CA ASN A 16 15.33 -17.47 -2.40
C ASN A 16 14.28 -18.41 -3.01
N ALA A 17 14.47 -19.71 -2.84
CA ALA A 17 13.51 -20.69 -3.33
C ALA A 17 12.14 -20.57 -2.65
N ALA A 18 12.10 -20.35 -1.35
CA ALA A 18 10.87 -20.17 -0.58
C ALA A 18 10.10 -18.92 -0.98
N ILE A 19 10.80 -17.78 -1.16
CA ILE A 19 10.18 -16.53 -1.59
C ILE A 19 9.57 -16.68 -3.00
N ASN A 20 10.31 -17.27 -3.94
CA ASN A 20 9.83 -17.42 -5.31
C ASN A 20 8.73 -18.48 -5.46
N ALA A 21 8.62 -19.41 -4.52
CA ALA A 21 7.51 -20.36 -4.47
C ALA A 21 6.19 -19.76 -3.96
N ALA A 22 6.26 -18.68 -3.18
CA ALA A 22 5.09 -17.97 -2.66
C ALA A 22 4.65 -16.92 -3.69
N LEU A 23 3.71 -17.29 -4.56
CA LEU A 23 3.28 -16.44 -5.69
C LEU A 23 2.43 -15.24 -5.28
N ASP A 24 1.86 -15.27 -4.10
CA ASP A 24 1.09 -14.20 -3.46
C ASP A 24 1.97 -13.08 -2.88
N LEU A 25 3.27 -13.33 -2.68
CA LEU A 25 4.18 -12.27 -2.24
C LEU A 25 4.35 -11.18 -3.32
N PRO A 26 4.41 -9.91 -2.91
CA PRO A 26 4.57 -8.77 -3.81
C PRO A 26 5.98 -8.66 -4.40
N VAL A 27 6.86 -9.58 -4.09
CA VAL A 27 8.28 -9.56 -4.48
C VAL A 27 8.69 -10.86 -5.17
N THR A 28 9.76 -10.75 -5.95
CA THR A 28 10.58 -11.88 -6.42
C THR A 28 11.96 -11.77 -5.80
N SER A 29 12.72 -12.85 -5.77
CA SER A 29 14.07 -12.83 -5.24
C SER A 29 15.10 -13.43 -6.19
N ALA A 30 16.33 -12.96 -6.09
CA ALA A 30 17.52 -13.50 -6.71
C ALA A 30 18.61 -13.69 -5.66
N VAL A 31 19.47 -14.71 -5.82
CA VAL A 31 20.53 -15.01 -4.89
C VAL A 31 21.90 -14.88 -5.56
N ALA A 32 22.83 -14.23 -4.87
CA ALA A 32 24.23 -14.17 -5.22
C ALA A 32 25.06 -14.48 -3.98
N THR A 33 25.71 -15.62 -3.95
CA THR A 33 26.45 -16.13 -2.79
C THR A 33 25.53 -16.23 -1.57
N ASN A 34 25.73 -15.39 -0.55
CA ASN A 34 24.92 -15.32 0.67
C ASN A 34 24.00 -14.08 0.73
N VAL A 35 23.84 -13.38 -0.41
CA VAL A 35 22.98 -12.20 -0.52
C VAL A 35 21.72 -12.56 -1.28
N VAL A 36 20.57 -12.32 -0.69
CA VAL A 36 19.25 -12.43 -1.33
C VAL A 36 18.77 -11.03 -1.65
N THR A 37 18.62 -10.74 -2.95
CA THR A 37 18.09 -9.45 -3.44
C THR A 37 16.61 -9.61 -3.73
N LEU A 38 15.78 -8.78 -3.12
CA LEU A 38 14.36 -8.72 -3.38
C LEU A 38 14.04 -7.65 -4.41
N THR A 39 13.13 -7.95 -5.31
CA THR A 39 12.64 -7.03 -6.34
C THR A 39 11.12 -7.02 -6.32
N CYS A 40 10.53 -5.84 -6.21
CA CYS A 40 9.07 -5.68 -6.30
C CYS A 40 8.57 -6.14 -7.67
N ARG A 41 7.41 -6.82 -7.71
CA ARG A 41 6.82 -7.34 -8.96
C ARG A 41 6.31 -6.25 -9.89
N TRP A 42 6.09 -5.04 -9.38
CA TRP A 42 5.68 -3.88 -10.17
C TRP A 42 6.68 -2.74 -10.03
N LYS A 43 6.61 -1.80 -10.95
CA LYS A 43 7.44 -0.59 -10.96
C LYS A 43 6.71 0.55 -10.24
N GLY A 44 7.48 1.48 -9.70
CA GLY A 44 6.95 2.69 -9.08
C GLY A 44 7.37 2.88 -7.62
N LEU A 45 6.93 3.98 -7.02
CA LEU A 45 7.24 4.34 -5.65
C LEU A 45 6.53 3.47 -4.62
N THR A 46 5.35 2.93 -4.96
CA THR A 46 4.54 2.12 -4.03
C THR A 46 5.25 0.86 -3.54
N GLY A 47 6.20 0.33 -4.33
CA GLY A 47 7.03 -0.78 -3.92
C GLY A 47 8.02 -0.45 -2.79
N ASN A 48 8.36 0.82 -2.60
CA ASN A 48 9.28 1.24 -1.54
C ASN A 48 8.65 1.15 -0.13
N ASP A 49 7.34 1.02 -0.05
CA ASP A 49 6.62 0.84 1.22
C ASP A 49 6.66 -0.61 1.72
N ILE A 50 7.18 -1.54 0.93
CA ILE A 50 7.27 -2.95 1.32
C ILE A 50 8.39 -3.11 2.34
N THR A 51 8.03 -3.60 3.52
CA THR A 51 8.95 -3.86 4.64
C THR A 51 9.33 -5.33 4.70
N MET A 52 10.61 -5.59 4.92
CA MET A 52 11.16 -6.92 5.17
C MET A 52 11.44 -7.08 6.65
N LEU A 53 10.80 -8.04 7.27
CA LEU A 53 11.01 -8.39 8.67
C LEU A 53 11.21 -9.90 8.81
N ASP A 54 12.12 -10.29 9.68
CA ASP A 54 12.39 -11.70 10.02
C ASP A 54 11.55 -12.18 11.21
N SER A 55 10.91 -11.27 11.91
CA SER A 55 10.14 -11.56 13.11
C SER A 55 8.98 -10.55 13.22
N PHE A 56 8.01 -10.65 12.31
CA PHE A 56 6.87 -9.72 12.24
C PHE A 56 5.99 -9.79 13.50
N ARG A 57 5.74 -11.02 14.01
CA ARG A 57 4.94 -11.25 15.21
C ARG A 57 5.78 -11.37 16.47
N GLY A 58 7.09 -11.25 16.34
CA GLY A 58 8.03 -11.41 17.44
C GLY A 58 8.12 -12.84 18.01
N ALA A 59 8.96 -13.02 19.01
CA ALA A 59 9.13 -14.30 19.69
C ALA A 59 7.84 -14.81 20.34
N ALA A 60 6.97 -13.90 20.80
CA ALA A 60 5.65 -14.24 21.34
C ALA A 60 4.73 -14.86 20.29
N GLY A 61 4.88 -14.49 19.01
CA GLY A 61 4.19 -15.09 17.88
C GLY A 61 4.83 -16.36 17.34
N GLY A 62 5.89 -16.85 17.97
CA GLY A 62 6.63 -18.04 17.56
C GLY A 62 7.62 -17.80 16.42
N GLU A 63 7.87 -16.54 16.07
CA GLU A 63 8.79 -16.17 15.02
C GLU A 63 10.17 -15.85 15.62
N SER A 64 11.14 -16.69 15.34
CA SER A 64 12.53 -16.47 15.71
C SER A 64 13.46 -17.11 14.69
N LEU A 65 14.59 -16.47 14.47
CA LEU A 65 15.64 -17.07 13.66
C LEU A 65 16.26 -18.27 14.40
N PRO A 66 16.64 -19.33 13.68
CA PRO A 66 17.39 -20.42 14.27
C PRO A 66 18.70 -19.92 14.91
N THR A 67 19.11 -20.56 16.00
CA THR A 67 20.38 -20.22 16.67
C THR A 67 21.55 -20.30 15.69
N GLY A 68 22.34 -19.24 15.62
CA GLY A 68 23.48 -19.11 14.71
C GLY A 68 23.16 -18.53 13.33
N VAL A 69 21.89 -18.23 13.04
CA VAL A 69 21.49 -17.49 11.83
C VAL A 69 21.25 -16.03 12.21
N ALA A 70 21.89 -15.13 11.49
CA ALA A 70 21.66 -13.68 11.58
C ALA A 70 21.41 -13.13 10.17
N LEU A 71 20.42 -12.26 10.06
CA LEU A 71 20.11 -11.53 8.83
C LEU A 71 20.55 -10.07 8.99
N ALA A 72 21.14 -9.52 7.94
CA ALA A 72 21.45 -8.10 7.85
C ALA A 72 20.65 -7.50 6.68
N TYR A 73 19.90 -6.47 6.95
CA TYR A 73 19.07 -5.78 5.96
C TYR A 73 19.78 -4.54 5.42
N SER A 74 19.72 -4.33 4.11
CA SER A 74 20.02 -3.03 3.51
C SER A 74 18.78 -2.14 3.58
N GLY A 75 18.97 -0.80 3.63
CA GLY A 75 17.85 0.13 3.57
C GLY A 75 16.88 0.07 4.76
N SER A 76 17.36 -0.33 5.94
CA SER A 76 16.54 -0.47 7.16
C SER A 76 15.34 -1.43 6.99
N GLY A 77 15.46 -2.42 6.12
CA GLY A 77 14.41 -3.40 5.86
C GLY A 77 13.32 -2.93 4.89
N LEU A 78 13.43 -1.73 4.33
CA LEU A 78 12.54 -1.23 3.28
C LEU A 78 13.12 -1.51 1.90
N LEU A 79 12.28 -1.82 0.94
CA LEU A 79 12.66 -1.76 -0.46
C LEU A 79 12.93 -0.31 -0.86
N THR A 80 13.87 -0.13 -1.77
CA THR A 80 14.30 1.19 -2.27
C THR A 80 14.40 1.16 -3.78
N ALA A 81 14.78 2.30 -4.40
CA ALA A 81 14.98 2.43 -5.84
C ALA A 81 13.72 2.46 -6.73
N GLY A 82 12.52 2.42 -6.17
CA GLY A 82 11.34 2.84 -6.91
C GLY A 82 11.37 4.34 -7.14
N THR A 83 11.26 4.81 -8.38
CA THR A 83 11.51 6.23 -8.71
C THR A 83 10.29 6.99 -9.20
N THR A 84 9.35 6.35 -9.86
CA THR A 84 8.25 7.06 -10.50
C THR A 84 6.99 6.19 -10.51
N ASN A 85 5.88 6.71 -9.98
CA ASN A 85 4.57 6.09 -10.16
C ASN A 85 4.01 6.45 -11.54
N PRO A 86 3.21 5.55 -12.14
CA PRO A 86 2.30 5.98 -13.19
C PRO A 86 1.36 7.05 -12.62
N THR A 87 1.11 8.10 -13.37
CA THR A 87 0.20 9.17 -12.96
C THR A 87 -1.22 8.87 -13.44
N LEU A 88 -2.21 9.12 -12.60
CA LEU A 88 -3.64 9.02 -12.95
C LEU A 88 -4.11 10.28 -13.69
N THR A 89 -3.36 10.72 -14.71
CA THR A 89 -3.72 11.88 -15.53
C THR A 89 -4.03 11.48 -16.97
N GLY A 90 -4.81 12.26 -17.67
CA GLY A 90 -5.11 12.01 -19.08
C GLY A 90 -5.89 10.72 -19.33
N ALA A 91 -5.31 9.78 -20.08
CA ALA A 91 -5.99 8.57 -20.53
C ALA A 91 -6.58 7.68 -19.41
N PRO A 92 -5.91 7.42 -18.27
CA PRO A 92 -6.52 6.65 -17.18
C PRO A 92 -7.77 7.33 -16.59
N ILE A 93 -7.76 8.64 -16.43
CA ILE A 93 -8.93 9.38 -15.94
C ILE A 93 -10.05 9.38 -17.00
N ALA A 94 -9.71 9.62 -18.25
CA ALA A 94 -10.68 9.59 -19.34
C ALA A 94 -11.34 8.21 -19.52
N ALA A 95 -10.64 7.14 -19.17
CA ALA A 95 -11.18 5.78 -19.23
C ALA A 95 -12.27 5.51 -18.20
N LEU A 96 -12.41 6.32 -17.15
CA LEU A 96 -13.53 6.23 -16.22
C LEU A 96 -14.88 6.55 -16.89
N GLY A 97 -14.86 7.39 -17.92
CA GLY A 97 -16.08 7.79 -18.65
C GLY A 97 -17.19 8.28 -17.71
N ASP A 98 -18.42 8.03 -18.10
CA ASP A 98 -19.62 8.34 -17.30
C ASP A 98 -20.21 7.11 -16.61
N ASP A 99 -19.45 6.00 -16.51
CA ASP A 99 -19.87 4.85 -15.75
C ASP A 99 -19.98 5.20 -14.25
N PRO A 100 -21.02 4.77 -13.55
CA PRO A 100 -21.20 5.06 -12.13
C PRO A 100 -20.26 4.19 -11.29
N TYR A 101 -19.29 4.82 -10.64
CA TYR A 101 -18.42 4.20 -9.64
C TYR A 101 -18.68 4.85 -8.30
N ASP A 102 -19.45 4.21 -7.43
CA ASP A 102 -19.74 4.73 -6.09
C ASP A 102 -18.48 4.89 -5.25
N PHE A 103 -17.52 3.98 -5.40
CA PHE A 103 -16.27 3.97 -4.68
C PHE A 103 -15.10 3.71 -5.62
N LEU A 104 -14.11 4.60 -5.61
CA LEU A 104 -12.83 4.42 -6.29
C LEU A 104 -11.72 4.27 -5.25
N ILE A 105 -11.11 3.09 -5.18
CA ILE A 105 -10.00 2.81 -4.28
C ILE A 105 -8.73 2.75 -5.10
N HIS A 106 -7.72 3.53 -4.74
CA HIS A 106 -6.47 3.59 -5.50
C HIS A 106 -5.23 3.68 -4.59
N ALA A 107 -4.08 3.32 -5.15
CA ALA A 107 -2.80 3.25 -4.44
C ALA A 107 -1.94 4.52 -4.59
N PHE A 108 -2.39 5.51 -5.35
CA PHE A 108 -1.60 6.68 -5.69
C PHE A 108 -1.87 7.83 -4.73
N SER A 109 -0.81 8.38 -4.13
CA SER A 109 -0.88 9.51 -3.20
C SER A 109 -0.03 10.70 -3.66
N ASP A 110 0.51 10.64 -4.89
CA ASP A 110 1.24 11.76 -5.48
C ASP A 110 0.30 12.91 -5.86
N SER A 111 0.82 14.14 -5.81
CA SER A 111 0.01 15.36 -6.01
C SER A 111 -0.69 15.38 -7.36
N ALA A 112 -0.01 14.97 -8.43
CA ALA A 112 -0.57 15.03 -9.78
C ALA A 112 -1.77 14.09 -9.95
N SER A 113 -1.69 12.87 -9.41
CA SER A 113 -2.80 11.91 -9.41
C SER A 113 -3.97 12.40 -8.57
N LEU A 114 -3.70 12.95 -7.38
CA LEU A 114 -4.72 13.47 -6.50
C LEU A 114 -5.42 14.71 -7.10
N ASP A 115 -4.69 15.61 -7.75
CA ASP A 115 -5.24 16.79 -8.44
C ASP A 115 -6.14 16.38 -9.62
N ALA A 116 -5.74 15.37 -10.38
CA ALA A 116 -6.53 14.84 -11.48
C ALA A 116 -7.83 14.20 -10.99
N LEU A 117 -7.79 13.43 -9.89
CA LEU A 117 -8.97 12.86 -9.28
C LEU A 117 -9.89 13.92 -8.66
N GLN A 118 -9.31 14.93 -7.98
CA GLN A 118 -10.08 16.06 -7.47
C GLN A 118 -10.82 16.81 -8.58
N THR A 119 -10.19 16.95 -9.74
CA THR A 119 -10.85 17.55 -10.91
C THR A 119 -11.95 16.65 -11.47
N GLU A 120 -11.68 15.35 -11.62
CA GLU A 120 -12.65 14.39 -12.16
C GLU A 120 -13.86 14.22 -11.24
N PHE A 121 -13.68 14.18 -9.92
CA PHE A 121 -14.76 14.05 -8.94
C PHE A 121 -15.31 15.40 -8.45
N GLY A 122 -14.81 16.52 -8.96
CA GLY A 122 -15.18 17.85 -8.49
C GLY A 122 -16.60 18.30 -8.88
N ASP A 123 -17.10 19.31 -8.12
CA ASP A 123 -18.45 19.87 -8.30
C ASP A 123 -18.58 20.80 -9.52
N ALA A 124 -17.46 21.41 -9.96
CA ALA A 124 -17.50 22.43 -11.01
C ALA A 124 -17.74 21.84 -12.41
N SER A 125 -16.96 20.84 -12.79
CA SER A 125 -17.01 20.20 -14.12
C SER A 125 -16.79 18.69 -14.07
N GLY A 126 -16.54 18.14 -12.91
CA GLY A 126 -16.29 16.74 -12.69
C GLY A 126 -17.57 15.92 -12.55
N ARG A 127 -17.45 14.75 -11.98
CA ARG A 127 -18.54 13.78 -11.83
C ARG A 127 -19.67 14.28 -10.92
N TRP A 128 -19.37 15.11 -9.93
CA TRP A 128 -20.35 15.72 -9.02
C TRP A 128 -21.00 16.98 -9.58
N SER A 129 -20.57 17.45 -10.77
CA SER A 129 -21.17 18.63 -11.38
C SER A 129 -22.65 18.40 -11.73
N TRP A 130 -23.41 19.49 -11.74
CA TRP A 130 -24.85 19.48 -11.98
C TRP A 130 -25.25 18.91 -13.35
N ASN A 131 -24.34 18.95 -14.31
CA ASN A 131 -24.58 18.48 -15.69
C ASN A 131 -24.21 17.01 -15.89
N ARG A 132 -23.34 16.42 -15.03
CA ARG A 132 -22.96 15.00 -15.13
C ARG A 132 -23.73 14.14 -14.11
N GLN A 133 -23.74 14.54 -12.84
CA GLN A 133 -24.44 13.83 -11.74
C GLN A 133 -24.09 12.34 -11.63
N VAL A 134 -22.83 12.01 -11.90
CA VAL A 134 -22.27 10.66 -11.77
C VAL A 134 -21.44 10.62 -10.50
N TYR A 135 -22.11 10.48 -9.39
CA TYR A 135 -21.52 10.58 -8.06
C TYR A 135 -20.48 9.48 -7.80
N GLY A 136 -19.68 9.67 -6.76
CA GLY A 136 -18.68 8.73 -6.33
C GLY A 136 -17.72 9.32 -5.30
N HIS A 137 -16.99 8.48 -4.59
CA HIS A 137 -16.03 8.90 -3.58
C HIS A 137 -14.72 8.13 -3.72
N CYS A 138 -13.60 8.84 -3.61
CA CYS A 138 -12.26 8.26 -3.73
C CYS A 138 -11.68 7.92 -2.36
N TYR A 139 -10.96 6.80 -2.29
CA TYR A 139 -10.20 6.37 -1.11
C TYR A 139 -8.76 6.06 -1.48
N THR A 140 -7.83 6.60 -0.71
CA THR A 140 -6.41 6.23 -0.75
C THR A 140 -5.80 6.31 0.64
N ALA A 141 -4.51 5.99 0.75
CA ALA A 141 -3.75 6.16 1.97
C ALA A 141 -2.40 6.81 1.68
N LEU A 142 -1.91 7.57 2.65
CA LEU A 142 -0.59 8.19 2.62
C LEU A 142 0.18 7.76 3.87
N ARG A 143 1.40 7.22 3.66
CA ARG A 143 2.31 6.83 4.73
C ARG A 143 3.31 7.93 5.02
N GLY A 144 3.54 8.21 6.28
CA GLY A 144 4.52 9.21 6.66
C GLY A 144 4.53 9.52 8.16
N SER A 145 5.45 10.40 8.57
CA SER A 145 5.42 10.94 9.92
C SER A 145 4.20 11.84 10.14
N LEU A 146 3.81 12.07 11.38
CA LEU A 146 2.70 12.95 11.73
C LEU A 146 2.83 14.34 11.07
N VAL A 147 4.04 14.89 11.01
CA VAL A 147 4.29 16.20 10.37
C VAL A 147 4.02 16.13 8.86
N THR A 148 4.49 15.08 8.18
CA THR A 148 4.27 14.88 6.75
C THR A 148 2.78 14.72 6.45
N LEU A 149 2.08 13.90 7.22
CA LEU A 149 0.66 13.62 7.05
C LEU A 149 -0.21 14.85 7.32
N SER A 150 0.09 15.61 8.38
CA SER A 150 -0.59 16.86 8.71
C SER A 150 -0.38 17.93 7.63
N THR A 151 0.83 18.05 7.11
CA THR A 151 1.14 18.97 6.02
C THR A 151 0.36 18.60 4.75
N ALA A 152 0.38 17.33 4.37
CA ALA A 152 -0.35 16.84 3.19
C ALA A 152 -1.86 17.06 3.32
N GLY A 153 -2.43 16.78 4.51
CA GLY A 153 -3.85 17.02 4.79
C GLY A 153 -4.21 18.50 4.75
N GLY A 154 -3.35 19.38 5.26
CA GLY A 154 -3.56 20.84 5.25
C GLY A 154 -3.53 21.46 3.84
N LEU A 155 -2.89 20.80 2.89
CA LEU A 155 -2.82 21.24 1.49
C LEU A 155 -4.01 20.76 0.63
N ARG A 156 -4.86 19.90 1.19
CA ARG A 156 -5.97 19.29 0.45
C ARG A 156 -7.31 19.62 1.10
N ASN A 157 -8.20 20.18 0.29
CA ASN A 157 -9.59 20.42 0.65
C ASN A 157 -10.46 19.81 -0.44
N ASP A 158 -10.59 18.49 -0.43
CA ASP A 158 -11.35 17.73 -1.41
C ASP A 158 -12.46 16.94 -0.69
N PRO A 159 -13.75 17.35 -0.84
CA PRO A 159 -14.86 16.69 -0.16
C PRO A 159 -15.17 15.30 -0.72
N HIS A 160 -14.66 14.97 -1.92
CA HIS A 160 -14.94 13.71 -2.62
C HIS A 160 -13.78 12.71 -2.53
N HIS A 161 -12.77 13.00 -1.68
CA HIS A 161 -11.61 12.14 -1.54
C HIS A 161 -11.19 12.00 -0.07
N THR A 162 -11.13 10.78 0.41
CA THR A 162 -10.60 10.46 1.73
C THR A 162 -9.20 9.87 1.61
N ILE A 163 -8.23 10.50 2.28
CA ILE A 163 -6.85 10.03 2.37
C ILE A 163 -6.62 9.52 3.80
N ALA A 164 -6.50 8.23 3.97
CA ALA A 164 -6.18 7.64 5.26
C ALA A 164 -4.71 7.88 5.62
N ALA A 165 -4.48 8.35 6.84
CA ALA A 165 -3.14 8.56 7.37
C ALA A 165 -2.58 7.25 7.92
N VAL A 166 -1.40 6.85 7.46
CA VAL A 166 -0.69 5.64 7.90
C VAL A 166 0.65 6.05 8.50
N ASP A 167 0.91 5.63 9.73
CA ASP A 167 2.18 5.92 10.39
C ASP A 167 3.36 5.32 9.64
N ILE A 168 4.52 5.98 9.71
CA ILE A 168 5.74 5.54 9.03
C ILE A 168 6.23 4.18 9.56
N ASP A 169 5.92 3.86 10.83
CA ASP A 169 6.31 2.60 11.47
C ASP A 169 5.28 1.48 11.23
N CYS A 170 4.16 1.78 10.57
CA CYS A 170 3.19 0.76 10.20
C CYS A 170 3.83 -0.30 9.30
N PRO A 171 3.70 -1.59 9.62
CA PRO A 171 4.33 -2.66 8.86
C PRO A 171 3.67 -2.88 7.49
N HIS A 172 2.42 -2.44 7.32
CA HIS A 172 1.69 -2.58 6.07
C HIS A 172 1.95 -1.39 5.13
N PRO A 173 2.13 -1.65 3.83
CA PRO A 173 2.22 -0.61 2.82
C PRO A 173 0.95 0.23 2.74
N ALA A 174 1.08 1.50 2.33
CA ALA A 174 -0.06 2.41 2.22
C ALA A 174 -1.17 1.88 1.28
N TYR A 175 -0.81 1.19 0.20
CA TYR A 175 -1.79 0.66 -0.75
C TYR A 175 -2.64 -0.49 -0.17
N GLU A 176 -2.08 -1.32 0.73
CA GLU A 176 -2.86 -2.35 1.45
C GLU A 176 -3.84 -1.69 2.43
N TYR A 177 -3.36 -0.66 3.13
CA TYR A 177 -4.21 0.12 4.02
C TYR A 177 -5.35 0.81 3.25
N ALA A 178 -5.04 1.41 2.10
CA ALA A 178 -6.04 2.02 1.23
C ALA A 178 -7.11 1.02 0.80
N ALA A 179 -6.70 -0.18 0.39
CA ALA A 179 -7.62 -1.25 -0.01
C ALA A 179 -8.52 -1.71 1.14
N ALA A 180 -7.95 -1.96 2.32
CA ALA A 180 -8.70 -2.39 3.51
C ALA A 180 -9.67 -1.30 3.99
N TYR A 181 -9.20 -0.04 4.08
CA TYR A 181 -9.98 1.09 4.54
C TYR A 181 -11.13 1.43 3.56
N GLY A 182 -10.83 1.55 2.27
CA GLY A 182 -11.81 1.82 1.25
C GLY A 182 -12.83 0.68 1.10
N GLY A 183 -12.36 -0.58 1.10
CA GLY A 183 -13.22 -1.75 1.05
C GLY A 183 -14.15 -1.85 2.27
N ARG A 184 -13.64 -1.55 3.47
CA ARG A 184 -14.47 -1.55 4.68
C ARG A 184 -15.53 -0.45 4.66
N ASN A 185 -15.14 0.77 4.27
CA ASN A 185 -16.09 1.88 4.18
C ASN A 185 -17.16 1.66 3.12
N SER A 186 -16.79 1.12 1.96
CA SER A 186 -17.76 0.83 0.89
C SER A 186 -18.83 -0.17 1.34
N VAL A 187 -18.45 -1.21 2.08
CA VAL A 187 -19.42 -2.17 2.65
C VAL A 187 -20.35 -1.52 3.67
N PHE A 188 -19.80 -0.65 4.54
CA PHE A 188 -20.62 0.03 5.55
C PHE A 188 -21.61 1.01 4.93
N ILE A 189 -21.15 1.83 4.00
CA ILE A 189 -21.99 2.84 3.33
C ILE A 189 -23.05 2.15 2.46
N ALA A 190 -22.71 1.05 1.79
CA ALA A 190 -23.68 0.29 1.00
C ALA A 190 -24.76 -0.36 1.86
N ALA A 191 -24.41 -0.81 3.08
CA ALA A 191 -25.36 -1.43 4.00
C ALA A 191 -26.23 -0.41 4.73
N ASP A 192 -25.63 0.69 5.21
CA ASP A 192 -26.32 1.78 5.93
C ASP A 192 -25.52 3.08 5.79
N PRO A 193 -25.95 3.98 4.89
CA PRO A 193 -25.24 5.25 4.67
C PRO A 193 -25.22 6.18 5.89
N ALA A 194 -26.11 6.00 6.85
CA ALA A 194 -26.16 6.81 8.08
C ALA A 194 -25.24 6.28 9.19
N ARG A 195 -24.65 5.09 9.01
CA ARG A 195 -23.79 4.47 10.02
C ARG A 195 -22.43 5.14 10.08
N PRO A 196 -21.91 5.53 11.27
CA PRO A 196 -20.56 6.06 11.41
C PRO A 196 -19.51 5.02 11.01
N THR A 197 -18.64 5.37 10.07
CA THR A 197 -17.58 4.48 9.55
C THR A 197 -16.41 4.32 10.53
N GLN A 198 -16.22 5.27 11.44
CA GLN A 198 -15.15 5.27 12.45
C GLN A 198 -15.21 4.12 13.48
N THR A 199 -16.33 3.41 13.56
CA THR A 199 -16.47 2.23 14.43
C THR A 199 -16.11 0.92 13.71
N GLY A 200 -15.67 0.99 12.46
CA GLY A 200 -15.30 -0.16 11.66
C GLY A 200 -13.89 -0.65 11.95
N GLU A 201 -13.75 -1.90 12.37
CA GLU A 201 -12.45 -2.55 12.51
C GLU A 201 -11.88 -2.90 11.13
N LEU A 202 -10.58 -2.64 10.92
CA LEU A 202 -9.86 -3.09 9.73
C LEU A 202 -9.30 -4.50 9.98
N THR A 203 -9.86 -5.47 9.28
CA THR A 203 -9.41 -6.86 9.41
C THR A 203 -8.20 -7.10 8.52
N GLY A 204 -7.17 -7.74 9.07
CA GLY A 204 -5.96 -8.11 8.33
C GLY A 204 -4.90 -7.00 8.24
N ILE A 205 -5.16 -5.83 8.82
CA ILE A 205 -4.20 -4.72 8.93
C ILE A 205 -3.82 -4.57 10.41
N LEU A 206 -2.52 -4.53 10.67
CA LEU A 206 -1.97 -4.13 11.97
C LEU A 206 -1.67 -2.63 11.94
N VAL A 207 -2.12 -1.94 12.95
CA VAL A 207 -1.93 -0.49 13.13
C VAL A 207 -1.02 -0.25 14.33
#